data_d4964dbbb34135563cac958d023f204c
#
_entry.id   d4964dbbb34135563cac958d023f204c
#
_cell.length_a   1.000
_cell.length_b   1.000
_cell.length_c   1.000
_cell.angle_alpha   90.00
_cell.angle_beta   90.00
_cell.angle_gamma   90.00
#
_symmetry.space_group_name_H-M   'P 1'
#
loop_
_entity.id
_entity.type
_entity.pdbx_description
1 polymer ?
#
loop_
_entity_poly.entity_id
_entity_poly.type
_entity_poly.pdbx_seq_one_letter_code
_entity_poly.pdbx_strand_id
1 'polypeptide(L)'
;EKRHSLFKDIYKKFPDKYDFIFLILNENEKPSNINYYGKLIGVSNNIEGIGKNIYDNSSDYGSSGKLKSVMHLPGLNFLKNGPSLHEIAHNWANSALETHNVDGTGTGLTSYPYWGHWGFTGGSYRGQLGGFDQSSLTENGGGSYTVDPFGPFANGGNGVPYTEFELYLMGM
;
A
#
# COMPACT_ATOMS: atom_id res chain seq x y z
N GLU A 1 -19.50 5.49 -9.35
CA GLU A 1 -20.81 4.92 -9.73
C GLU A 1 -20.69 3.50 -10.30
N LYS A 2 -19.94 3.25 -11.39
CA LYS A 2 -19.79 1.89 -11.97
C LYS A 2 -19.23 0.85 -10.99
N ARG A 3 -18.29 1.27 -10.13
CA ARG A 3 -17.71 0.40 -9.11
C ARG A 3 -18.77 -0.02 -8.09
N HIS A 4 -19.54 0.90 -7.55
CA HIS A 4 -20.59 0.60 -6.57
C HIS A 4 -21.62 -0.38 -7.12
N SER A 5 -22.02 -0.23 -8.39
CA SER A 5 -22.93 -1.17 -9.04
C SER A 5 -22.35 -2.57 -9.11
N LEU A 6 -21.06 -2.70 -9.50
CA LEU A 6 -20.38 -4.00 -9.55
C LEU A 6 -20.40 -4.69 -8.19
N PHE A 7 -20.08 -3.97 -7.11
CA PHE A 7 -20.06 -4.56 -5.77
C PHE A 7 -21.44 -4.95 -5.28
N LYS A 8 -22.47 -4.13 -5.56
CA LYS A 8 -23.86 -4.51 -5.28
C LYS A 8 -24.27 -5.81 -6.01
N ASP A 9 -23.76 -6.02 -7.22
CA ASP A 9 -24.01 -7.28 -7.94
C ASP A 9 -23.21 -8.46 -7.37
N ILE A 10 -21.99 -8.22 -6.86
CA ILE A 10 -21.20 -9.23 -6.14
C ILE A 10 -21.96 -9.68 -4.89
N TYR A 11 -22.47 -8.75 -4.06
CA TYR A 11 -23.19 -9.07 -2.84
C TYR A 11 -24.56 -9.72 -3.06
N LYS A 12 -25.13 -9.68 -4.26
CA LYS A 12 -26.30 -10.52 -4.62
C LYS A 12 -25.95 -12.00 -4.69
N LYS A 13 -24.66 -12.33 -4.89
CA LYS A 13 -24.18 -13.71 -5.11
C LYS A 13 -23.35 -14.24 -3.95
N PHE A 14 -22.67 -13.37 -3.23
CA PHE A 14 -21.74 -13.72 -2.15
C PHE A 14 -22.18 -13.05 -0.85
N PRO A 15 -22.06 -13.74 0.30
CA PRO A 15 -22.41 -13.16 1.58
C PRO A 15 -21.41 -12.06 1.99
N ASP A 16 -21.90 -11.03 2.68
CA ASP A 16 -21.10 -9.94 3.24
C ASP A 16 -20.39 -10.40 4.53
N LYS A 17 -19.28 -11.13 4.37
CA LYS A 17 -18.49 -11.68 5.49
C LYS A 17 -16.97 -11.49 5.36
N TYR A 18 -16.54 -10.82 4.32
CA TYR A 18 -15.12 -10.59 4.03
C TYR A 18 -14.77 -9.11 4.19
N ASP A 19 -13.62 -8.83 4.81
CA ASP A 19 -13.10 -7.48 5.01
C ASP A 19 -12.52 -6.89 3.73
N PHE A 20 -12.06 -7.75 2.81
CA PHE A 20 -11.39 -7.34 1.58
C PHE A 20 -11.95 -8.09 0.39
N ILE A 21 -12.08 -7.38 -0.74
CA ILE A 21 -12.41 -7.97 -2.02
C ILE A 21 -11.35 -7.56 -3.04
N PHE A 22 -10.75 -8.54 -3.71
CA PHE A 22 -9.75 -8.32 -4.75
C PHE A 22 -10.40 -8.51 -6.11
N LEU A 23 -10.38 -7.47 -6.93
CA LEU A 23 -10.74 -7.51 -8.33
C LEU A 23 -9.49 -7.70 -9.16
N ILE A 24 -9.37 -8.85 -9.78
CA ILE A 24 -8.19 -9.24 -10.54
C ILE A 24 -8.61 -9.43 -11.98
N LEU A 25 -7.96 -8.73 -12.92
CA LEU A 25 -8.15 -9.02 -14.33
C LEU A 25 -7.52 -10.37 -14.68
N ASN A 26 -8.25 -11.18 -15.43
CA ASN A 26 -7.77 -12.48 -15.91
C ASN A 26 -6.85 -12.30 -17.13
N GLU A 27 -5.82 -11.46 -16.95
CA GLU A 27 -4.81 -11.16 -17.96
C GLU A 27 -3.43 -11.44 -17.37
N ASN A 28 -2.50 -11.89 -18.21
CA ASN A 28 -1.13 -12.12 -17.76
C ASN A 28 -0.36 -10.81 -17.60
N GLU A 29 -0.64 -9.84 -18.47
CA GLU A 29 0.03 -8.55 -18.52
C GLU A 29 -0.95 -7.41 -18.23
N LYS A 30 -0.41 -6.31 -17.75
CA LYS A 30 -1.18 -5.10 -17.50
C LYS A 30 -1.64 -4.46 -18.83
N PRO A 31 -2.95 -4.24 -19.03
CA PRO A 31 -3.44 -3.50 -20.18
C PRO A 31 -2.79 -2.12 -20.31
N SER A 32 -2.46 -1.70 -21.52
CA SER A 32 -1.72 -0.45 -21.79
C SER A 32 -2.46 0.82 -21.34
N ASN A 33 -3.78 0.77 -21.27
CA ASN A 33 -4.62 1.88 -20.81
C ASN A 33 -4.79 1.96 -19.29
N ILE A 34 -4.17 1.05 -18.53
CA ILE A 34 -4.15 1.09 -17.07
C ILE A 34 -2.78 1.63 -16.63
N ASN A 35 -2.79 2.68 -15.81
CA ASN A 35 -1.58 3.38 -15.36
C ASN A 35 -1.08 3.00 -13.96
N TYR A 36 -1.62 1.92 -13.37
CA TYR A 36 -1.19 1.40 -12.06
C TYR A 36 -0.91 -0.10 -12.15
N TYR A 37 -0.13 -0.62 -11.21
CA TYR A 37 0.19 -2.04 -11.04
C TYR A 37 -0.62 -2.71 -9.94
N GLY A 38 -1.10 -1.93 -9.01
CA GLY A 38 -2.06 -2.26 -7.97
C GLY A 38 -2.73 -0.98 -7.49
N LYS A 39 -3.89 -1.10 -6.87
CA LYS A 39 -4.60 0.02 -6.26
C LYS A 39 -5.51 -0.46 -5.16
N LEU A 40 -5.27 -0.02 -3.94
CA LEU A 40 -6.19 -0.19 -2.83
C LEU A 40 -7.15 1.00 -2.75
N ILE A 41 -8.42 0.71 -2.51
CA ILE A 41 -9.46 1.71 -2.30
C ILE A 41 -10.08 1.43 -0.95
N GLY A 42 -9.88 2.34 -0.01
CA GLY A 42 -10.52 2.28 1.30
C GLY A 42 -12.03 2.45 1.19
N VAL A 43 -12.76 1.59 1.86
CA VAL A 43 -14.23 1.61 1.93
C VAL A 43 -14.69 2.00 3.32
N SER A 44 -14.08 1.44 4.36
CA SER A 44 -14.33 1.85 5.74
C SER A 44 -13.06 1.74 6.59
N ASN A 45 -12.98 2.55 7.62
CA ASN A 45 -11.97 2.48 8.65
C ASN A 45 -12.60 2.70 10.02
N ASN A 46 -12.41 1.77 10.92
CA ASN A 46 -12.83 1.85 12.33
C ASN A 46 -11.66 1.71 13.30
N ILE A 47 -10.42 1.84 12.81
CA ILE A 47 -9.20 1.73 13.60
C ILE A 47 -8.71 3.14 13.93
N GLU A 48 -8.59 3.44 15.21
CA GLU A 48 -8.00 4.68 15.71
C GLU A 48 -6.48 4.57 15.82
N GLY A 49 -5.79 5.71 15.80
CA GLY A 49 -4.34 5.78 16.07
C GLY A 49 -3.43 5.44 14.89
N ILE A 50 -3.96 5.06 13.74
CA ILE A 50 -3.18 4.77 12.53
C ILE A 50 -3.06 5.96 11.57
N GLY A 51 -3.44 7.17 12.01
CA GLY A 51 -3.38 8.40 11.21
C GLY A 51 -4.48 8.53 10.15
N LYS A 52 -5.44 7.61 10.11
CA LYS A 52 -6.62 7.66 9.25
C LYS A 52 -7.85 8.11 10.02
N ASN A 53 -8.68 8.89 9.36
CA ASN A 53 -10.01 9.21 9.90
C ASN A 53 -10.87 7.95 10.00
N ILE A 54 -11.78 7.93 10.97
CA ILE A 54 -12.86 6.95 11.04
C ILE A 54 -13.90 7.31 9.97
N TYR A 55 -14.29 6.36 9.16
CA TYR A 55 -15.33 6.52 8.14
C TYR A 55 -15.94 5.18 7.75
N ASP A 56 -17.16 5.20 7.22
CA ASP A 56 -17.83 4.02 6.67
C ASP A 56 -18.67 4.37 5.44
N ASN A 57 -18.21 3.94 4.28
CA ASN A 57 -18.89 4.04 3.00
C ASN A 57 -19.33 2.64 2.49
N SER A 58 -19.36 1.64 3.37
CA SER A 58 -19.63 0.25 2.98
C SER A 58 -21.00 0.07 2.32
N SER A 59 -22.00 0.84 2.74
CA SER A 59 -23.35 0.82 2.16
C SER A 59 -23.37 1.21 0.68
N ASP A 60 -22.49 2.08 0.23
CA ASP A 60 -22.36 2.44 -1.19
C ASP A 60 -21.98 1.24 -2.05
N TYR A 61 -21.23 0.33 -1.47
CA TYR A 61 -20.79 -0.92 -2.09
C TYR A 61 -21.79 -2.08 -1.89
N GLY A 62 -22.82 -1.90 -1.07
CA GLY A 62 -23.79 -2.93 -0.74
C GLY A 62 -23.35 -3.86 0.40
N SER A 63 -22.31 -3.49 1.13
CA SER A 63 -21.88 -4.16 2.36
C SER A 63 -22.61 -3.56 3.59
N SER A 64 -22.81 -4.36 4.61
CA SER A 64 -23.43 -3.98 5.89
C SER A 64 -22.39 -3.56 6.95
N GLY A 65 -21.27 -3.00 6.54
CA GLY A 65 -20.20 -2.55 7.44
C GLY A 65 -18.98 -3.48 7.48
N LYS A 66 -19.01 -4.63 6.78
CA LYS A 66 -17.92 -5.60 6.83
C LYS A 66 -16.75 -5.20 5.93
N LEU A 67 -17.03 -4.68 4.75
CA LEU A 67 -16.01 -4.35 3.74
C LEU A 67 -15.12 -3.18 4.19
N LYS A 68 -13.82 -3.43 4.29
CA LYS A 68 -12.81 -2.44 4.65
C LYS A 68 -12.16 -1.79 3.44
N SER A 69 -11.76 -2.61 2.47
CA SER A 69 -11.11 -2.11 1.26
C SER A 69 -11.35 -3.02 0.06
N VAL A 70 -11.19 -2.42 -1.11
CA VAL A 70 -11.21 -3.11 -2.40
C VAL A 70 -9.84 -2.95 -3.06
N MET A 71 -9.26 -4.06 -3.48
CA MET A 71 -8.01 -4.06 -4.24
C MET A 71 -8.30 -4.32 -5.72
N HIS A 72 -7.66 -3.54 -6.58
CA HIS A 72 -7.65 -3.76 -8.02
C HIS A 72 -6.25 -4.19 -8.45
N LEU A 73 -6.16 -5.35 -9.10
CA LEU A 73 -4.93 -5.85 -9.71
C LEU A 73 -5.16 -6.00 -11.22
N PRO A 74 -4.35 -5.35 -12.06
CA PRO A 74 -4.58 -5.33 -13.50
C PRO A 74 -4.07 -6.57 -14.24
N GLY A 75 -3.80 -7.66 -13.53
CA GLY A 75 -3.41 -8.94 -14.08
C GLY A 75 -3.04 -9.97 -13.01
N LEU A 76 -3.02 -11.24 -13.38
CA LEU A 76 -2.71 -12.36 -12.48
C LEU A 76 -1.29 -12.30 -11.91
N ASN A 77 -0.34 -11.80 -12.70
CA ASN A 77 1.05 -11.65 -12.28
C ASN A 77 1.20 -10.74 -11.04
N PHE A 78 0.34 -9.72 -10.92
CA PHE A 78 0.39 -8.77 -9.81
C PHE A 78 -0.16 -9.32 -8.49
N LEU A 79 -0.96 -10.38 -8.56
CA LEU A 79 -1.32 -11.14 -7.36
C LEU A 79 -0.13 -11.97 -6.84
N LYS A 80 0.61 -12.61 -7.75
CA LYS A 80 1.71 -13.52 -7.41
C LYS A 80 2.99 -12.79 -7.00
N ASN A 81 3.43 -11.86 -7.84
CA ASN A 81 4.73 -11.22 -7.72
C ASN A 81 4.69 -9.83 -7.09
N GLY A 82 3.50 -9.32 -6.88
CA GLY A 82 3.26 -7.98 -6.29
C GLY A 82 2.80 -6.97 -7.32
N PRO A 83 2.16 -5.91 -6.86
CA PRO A 83 2.25 -5.36 -5.49
C PRO A 83 1.10 -5.73 -4.52
N SER A 84 0.50 -6.90 -4.59
CA SER A 84 -0.69 -7.19 -3.77
C SER A 84 -0.45 -7.06 -2.26
N LEU A 85 0.71 -7.46 -1.73
CA LEU A 85 1.07 -7.27 -0.32
C LEU A 85 1.31 -5.79 0.02
N HIS A 86 1.92 -5.05 -0.89
CA HIS A 86 2.10 -3.61 -0.78
C HIS A 86 0.74 -2.89 -0.71
N GLU A 87 -0.14 -3.19 -1.62
CA GLU A 87 -1.45 -2.54 -1.67
C GLU A 87 -2.29 -2.82 -0.42
N ILE A 88 -2.29 -4.05 0.09
CA ILE A 88 -3.07 -4.37 1.28
C ILE A 88 -2.52 -3.68 2.53
N ALA A 89 -1.20 -3.45 2.61
CA ALA A 89 -0.57 -2.73 3.71
C ALA A 89 -1.13 -1.31 3.86
N HIS A 90 -1.52 -0.66 2.77
CA HIS A 90 -2.15 0.67 2.80
C HIS A 90 -3.47 0.73 3.59
N ASN A 91 -4.05 -0.42 3.92
CA ASN A 91 -5.23 -0.43 4.77
C ASN A 91 -4.93 0.08 6.19
N TRP A 92 -3.77 -0.22 6.73
CA TRP A 92 -3.36 0.11 8.09
C TRP A 92 -2.19 1.09 8.16
N ALA A 93 -1.26 0.95 7.26
CA ALA A 93 0.03 1.59 7.37
C ALA A 93 0.13 2.86 6.54
N ASN A 94 1.06 3.71 6.96
CA ASN A 94 1.52 4.87 6.24
C ASN A 94 0.62 6.10 6.24
N SER A 95 -0.25 6.20 7.22
CA SER A 95 -0.99 7.42 7.48
C SER A 95 -0.60 8.04 8.84
N ALA A 96 0.17 7.31 9.66
CA ALA A 96 0.55 7.73 11.02
C ALA A 96 1.86 8.52 11.08
N LEU A 97 2.74 8.39 10.07
CA LEU A 97 4.03 9.08 10.02
C LEU A 97 4.09 10.06 8.85
N GLU A 98 4.73 11.19 9.08
CA GLU A 98 5.09 12.08 7.99
C GLU A 98 6.21 11.45 7.14
N THR A 99 6.03 11.50 5.82
CA THR A 99 7.10 11.15 4.90
C THR A 99 8.07 12.32 4.83
N HIS A 100 9.34 12.08 5.18
CA HIS A 100 10.37 13.10 5.07
C HIS A 100 10.81 13.29 3.63
N ASN A 101 11.05 14.55 3.26
CA ASN A 101 11.72 14.87 2.02
C ASN A 101 13.12 14.26 2.04
N VAL A 102 13.42 13.48 1.02
CA VAL A 102 14.76 12.97 0.80
C VAL A 102 15.42 13.92 -0.18
N ASP A 103 16.54 14.50 0.21
CA ASP A 103 17.40 15.19 -0.74
C ASP A 103 18.09 14.16 -1.63
N GLY A 104 17.50 13.97 -2.79
CA GLY A 104 17.94 12.99 -3.77
C GLY A 104 18.82 13.57 -4.86
N THR A 105 19.62 14.60 -4.59
CA THR A 105 20.55 15.15 -5.57
C THR A 105 21.44 14.05 -6.15
N GLY A 106 21.20 13.72 -7.40
CA GLY A 106 21.93 12.67 -8.12
C GLY A 106 21.24 11.31 -8.19
N THR A 107 20.15 11.09 -7.45
CA THR A 107 19.44 9.79 -7.44
C THR A 107 18.11 9.81 -8.19
N GLY A 108 17.63 10.96 -8.65
CA GLY A 108 16.30 11.15 -9.21
C GLY A 108 15.16 11.11 -8.16
N LEU A 109 15.50 11.03 -6.87
CA LEU A 109 14.57 10.96 -5.74
C LEU A 109 14.42 12.33 -5.09
N THR A 110 14.06 13.34 -5.84
CA THR A 110 13.98 14.74 -5.35
C THR A 110 12.80 15.02 -4.42
N SER A 111 11.85 14.14 -4.31
CA SER A 111 10.77 14.24 -3.34
C SER A 111 10.08 12.90 -3.28
N TYR A 112 10.27 12.16 -2.24
CA TYR A 112 9.45 11.01 -1.95
C TYR A 112 8.50 11.33 -0.80
N PRO A 113 7.46 12.11 -1.04
CA PRO A 113 6.26 12.02 -0.27
C PRO A 113 5.13 11.62 -1.20
N TYR A 114 5.24 10.45 -1.85
CA TYR A 114 4.00 9.86 -2.31
C TYR A 114 3.25 9.46 -1.05
N TRP A 115 2.20 10.21 -0.79
CA TRP A 115 1.30 9.92 0.30
C TRP A 115 0.98 8.44 0.30
N GLY A 116 1.12 7.83 1.44
CA GLY A 116 0.92 6.40 1.56
C GLY A 116 2.21 5.56 1.53
N HIS A 117 3.40 6.16 1.43
CA HIS A 117 4.69 5.47 1.44
C HIS A 117 5.65 6.12 2.43
N TRP A 118 6.48 5.31 3.10
CA TRP A 118 7.41 5.80 4.11
C TRP A 118 8.59 6.59 3.53
N GLY A 119 8.92 6.35 2.24
CA GLY A 119 10.21 6.76 1.77
C GLY A 119 11.31 6.10 2.62
N PHE A 120 12.19 6.90 3.23
CA PHE A 120 13.22 6.41 4.15
C PHE A 120 12.77 6.38 5.62
N THR A 121 11.54 6.73 5.94
CA THR A 121 11.10 6.95 7.33
C THR A 121 10.53 5.72 8.03
N GLY A 122 10.12 4.70 7.35
CA GLY A 122 9.33 3.60 7.92
C GLY A 122 10.07 2.56 8.73
N GLY A 123 11.19 2.90 9.31
CA GLY A 123 11.97 1.96 10.12
C GLY A 123 13.30 1.61 9.48
N SER A 124 14.07 0.77 10.14
CA SER A 124 15.45 0.46 9.75
C SER A 124 15.58 -0.44 8.53
N TYR A 125 14.56 -1.17 8.17
CA TYR A 125 14.59 -2.13 7.07
C TYR A 125 13.59 -1.79 5.98
N ARG A 126 13.96 -2.12 4.76
CA ARG A 126 13.08 -2.08 3.60
C ARG A 126 11.89 -3.00 3.81
N GLY A 127 10.69 -2.42 3.77
CA GLY A 127 9.43 -3.13 3.85
C GLY A 127 8.58 -2.97 2.59
N GLN A 128 7.29 -3.21 2.72
CA GLN A 128 6.34 -3.10 1.64
C GLN A 128 6.04 -1.65 1.24
N LEU A 129 6.02 -0.72 2.19
CA LEU A 129 5.68 0.69 1.98
C LEU A 129 6.88 1.64 2.06
N GLY A 130 8.08 1.11 2.20
CA GLY A 130 9.30 1.90 2.29
C GLY A 130 10.35 1.32 3.22
N GLY A 131 11.21 2.18 3.74
CA GLY A 131 12.38 1.84 4.53
C GLY A 131 13.67 1.92 3.71
N PHE A 132 14.78 1.51 4.26
CA PHE A 132 16.08 1.54 3.60
C PHE A 132 16.84 0.23 3.83
N ASP A 133 17.81 -0.04 2.99
CA ASP A 133 18.73 -1.15 3.22
C ASP A 133 19.78 -0.70 4.25
N GLN A 134 19.72 -1.28 5.46
CA GLN A 134 20.64 -0.95 6.54
C GLN A 134 22.09 -1.24 6.17
N SER A 135 22.36 -2.22 5.31
CA SER A 135 23.72 -2.55 4.87
C SER A 135 24.34 -1.46 4.00
N SER A 136 23.52 -0.62 3.38
CA SER A 136 23.97 0.51 2.56
C SER A 136 24.14 1.81 3.35
N LEU A 137 23.75 1.84 4.64
CA LEU A 137 23.77 3.04 5.45
C LEU A 137 25.21 3.47 5.76
N THR A 138 25.57 4.67 5.35
CA THR A 138 26.86 5.29 5.63
C THR A 138 26.64 6.59 6.41
N GLU A 139 27.26 6.72 7.58
CA GLU A 139 27.26 7.94 8.35
C GLU A 139 28.29 8.93 7.81
N ASN A 140 27.84 10.13 7.45
CA ASN A 140 28.69 11.19 6.90
C ASN A 140 29.14 12.22 7.97
N GLY A 141 28.71 12.03 9.20
CA GLY A 141 28.91 12.99 10.30
C GLY A 141 27.83 14.06 10.39
N GLY A 142 27.71 14.68 11.57
CA GLY A 142 26.71 15.73 11.81
C GLY A 142 25.24 15.29 11.72
N GLY A 143 24.96 13.99 11.87
CA GLY A 143 23.61 13.44 11.73
C GLY A 143 23.16 13.24 10.28
N SER A 144 24.07 13.33 9.33
CA SER A 144 23.82 13.08 7.90
C SER A 144 24.20 11.65 7.54
N TYR A 145 23.37 11.02 6.74
CA TYR A 145 23.54 9.63 6.28
C TYR A 145 23.33 9.53 4.77
N THR A 146 24.04 8.61 4.16
CA THR A 146 23.80 8.18 2.78
C THR A 146 23.29 6.75 2.79
N VAL A 147 22.28 6.46 2.01
CA VAL A 147 21.75 5.12 1.76
C VAL A 147 21.63 4.89 0.26
N ASP A 148 21.59 3.65 -0.17
CA ASP A 148 21.36 3.31 -1.56
C ASP A 148 20.02 3.88 -2.08
N PRO A 149 19.95 4.20 -3.36
CA PRO A 149 18.74 4.76 -3.95
C PRO A 149 17.53 3.87 -3.67
N PHE A 150 16.50 4.50 -3.17
CA PHE A 150 15.19 3.92 -3.01
C PHE A 150 14.53 3.84 -4.40
N GLY A 151 14.93 2.86 -5.21
CA GLY A 151 14.47 2.72 -6.59
C GLY A 151 12.97 2.43 -6.70
N PRO A 152 12.42 2.41 -7.91
CA PRO A 152 10.98 2.16 -8.14
C PRO A 152 10.50 0.80 -7.61
N PHE A 153 11.40 -0.13 -7.34
CA PHE A 153 11.11 -1.42 -6.70
C PHE A 153 11.30 -1.40 -5.17
N ALA A 154 11.60 -0.26 -4.61
CA ALA A 154 11.80 -0.08 -3.18
C ALA A 154 10.51 -0.32 -2.38
N ASN A 155 9.37 -0.14 -3.00
CA ASN A 155 8.05 -0.41 -2.46
C ASN A 155 7.60 -1.85 -2.71
N GLY A 156 8.47 -2.78 -2.57
CA GLY A 156 8.22 -4.20 -2.47
C GLY A 156 7.35 -4.88 -3.52
N GLY A 157 7.94 -5.86 -4.20
CA GLY A 157 7.15 -6.98 -4.70
C GLY A 157 6.80 -7.93 -3.55
N ASN A 158 5.99 -8.94 -3.80
CA ASN A 158 5.58 -9.90 -2.77
C ASN A 158 6.73 -10.72 -2.15
N GLY A 159 7.93 -10.61 -2.67
CA GLY A 159 9.15 -11.19 -2.07
C GLY A 159 9.77 -10.34 -0.95
N VAL A 160 9.30 -9.13 -0.71
CA VAL A 160 9.77 -8.27 0.39
C VAL A 160 8.87 -8.47 1.60
N PRO A 161 9.38 -8.83 2.78
CA PRO A 161 8.57 -9.00 3.99
C PRO A 161 8.04 -7.64 4.47
N TYR A 162 6.99 -7.68 5.28
CA TYR A 162 6.60 -6.54 6.09
C TYR A 162 7.67 -6.26 7.15
N THR A 163 7.92 -4.98 7.44
CA THR A 163 8.72 -4.58 8.58
C THR A 163 7.95 -4.82 9.88
N GLU A 164 8.68 -4.89 11.01
CA GLU A 164 8.05 -4.97 12.34
C GLU A 164 7.07 -3.82 12.59
N PHE A 165 7.39 -2.64 12.06
CA PHE A 165 6.52 -1.48 12.19
C PHE A 165 5.24 -1.61 11.35
N GLU A 166 5.33 -2.11 10.13
CA GLU A 166 4.16 -2.41 9.31
C GLU A 166 3.27 -3.46 9.97
N LEU A 167 3.86 -4.53 10.51
CA LEU A 167 3.16 -5.57 11.26
C LEU A 167 2.49 -4.99 12.52
N TYR A 168 3.19 -4.16 13.28
CA TYR A 168 2.64 -3.48 14.45
C TYR A 168 1.39 -2.67 14.11
N LEU A 169 1.41 -1.89 13.01
CA LEU A 169 0.24 -1.13 12.56
C LEU A 169 -0.92 -2.02 12.11
N MET A 170 -0.63 -3.24 11.65
CA MET A 170 -1.63 -4.26 11.31
C MET A 170 -2.21 -4.95 12.55
N GLY A 171 -1.64 -4.73 13.73
CA GLY A 171 -2.05 -5.39 14.98
C GLY A 171 -1.48 -6.80 15.14
N MET A 172 -0.34 -7.09 14.52
CA MET A 172 0.33 -8.40 14.51
C MET A 172 1.60 -8.39 15.35
#